data_f395617ed5358c724848b842ae25d03e
#
_entry.id   f395617ed5358c724848b842ae25d03e
#
_cell.length_a   1.000
_cell.length_b   1.000
_cell.length_c   1.000
_cell.angle_alpha   90.00
_cell.angle_beta   90.00
_cell.angle_gamma   90.00
#
_symmetry.space_group_name_H-M   'P 1'
#
loop_
_entity.id
_entity.type
_entity.pdbx_description
1 polymer ?
#
loop_
_entity_poly.entity_id
_entity_poly.type
_entity_poly.pdbx_seq_one_letter_code
_entity_poly.pdbx_strand_id
1 'polypeptide(L)'
;KDRALFLPLDAHLLHAHQIVVQVALYVHCVDAEAAWLAVRLLRALARTSTFQATDAFGPLRARTSCNRLVGLLDMTGETSRVVSGVLAWLEADSDDGEDAGASPAKIQRELLDLFLDQLAPDAPAPNVAHLLLGFDMNAPESDRLVQGSRDALLHTLVKRVTPPSTWTPALAERCYAVLHRACLHPYTSA
;
A
#
# COMPACT_ATOMS: atom_id res chain seq x y z
N LYS A 1 5.88 -22.62 36.38
CA LYS A 1 5.44 -21.23 36.02
C LYS A 1 5.34 -21.17 34.51
N ASP A 2 4.20 -21.61 34.00
CA ASP A 2 3.88 -21.54 32.58
C ASP A 2 3.65 -20.07 32.24
N ARG A 3 4.67 -19.39 31.74
CA ARG A 3 4.47 -18.20 30.94
C ARG A 3 3.80 -18.69 29.66
N ALA A 4 2.48 -18.62 29.60
CA ALA A 4 1.80 -18.70 28.34
C ALA A 4 2.47 -17.67 27.41
N LEU A 5 3.21 -18.14 26.43
CA LEU A 5 3.85 -17.31 25.42
C LEU A 5 2.72 -16.76 24.55
N PHE A 6 2.11 -15.66 24.98
CA PHE A 6 1.21 -14.90 24.11
C PHE A 6 2.05 -14.27 23.02
N LEU A 7 2.00 -14.87 21.85
CA LEU A 7 2.55 -14.23 20.66
C LEU A 7 1.74 -12.96 20.36
N PRO A 8 2.37 -11.84 20.03
CA PRO A 8 1.68 -10.66 19.57
C PRO A 8 0.86 -10.96 18.31
N LEU A 9 -0.21 -10.20 18.09
CA LEU A 9 -1.15 -10.44 17.00
C LEU A 9 -0.49 -10.46 15.62
N ASP A 10 0.47 -9.58 15.38
CA ASP A 10 1.24 -9.50 14.14
C ASP A 10 2.06 -10.77 13.90
N ALA A 11 2.63 -11.39 14.93
CA ALA A 11 3.32 -12.66 14.82
C ALA A 11 2.33 -13.81 14.50
N HIS A 12 1.13 -13.81 15.08
CA HIS A 12 0.08 -14.77 14.71
C HIS A 12 -0.37 -14.60 13.27
N LEU A 13 -0.57 -13.37 12.81
CA LEU A 13 -0.97 -13.06 11.44
C LEU A 13 0.11 -13.45 10.42
N LEU A 14 1.38 -13.39 10.80
CA LEU A 14 2.46 -13.87 9.93
C LEU A 14 2.34 -15.38 9.67
N HIS A 15 1.97 -16.17 10.67
CA HIS A 15 1.70 -17.60 10.50
C HIS A 15 0.38 -17.86 9.75
N ALA A 16 -0.62 -17.02 9.96
CA ALA A 16 -1.91 -17.07 9.28
C ALA A 16 -1.95 -16.12 8.07
N HIS A 17 -0.93 -16.16 7.23
CA HIS A 17 -0.71 -15.22 6.12
C HIS A 17 -1.92 -15.08 5.18
N GLN A 18 -2.73 -16.13 5.03
CA GLN A 18 -3.97 -16.08 4.25
C GLN A 18 -4.92 -14.99 4.75
N ILE A 19 -4.97 -14.75 6.06
CA ILE A 19 -5.80 -13.68 6.65
C ILE A 19 -5.29 -12.32 6.18
N VAL A 20 -3.97 -12.11 6.15
CA VAL A 20 -3.37 -10.85 5.68
C VAL A 20 -3.70 -10.59 4.22
N VAL A 21 -3.62 -11.63 3.39
CA VAL A 21 -3.99 -11.55 1.97
C VAL A 21 -5.48 -11.25 1.80
N GLN A 22 -6.35 -11.92 2.56
CA GLN A 22 -7.79 -11.64 2.54
C GLN A 22 -8.08 -10.18 2.94
N VAL A 23 -7.44 -9.67 3.98
CA VAL A 23 -7.57 -8.25 4.37
C VAL A 23 -7.17 -7.33 3.22
N ALA A 24 -6.06 -7.60 2.55
CA ALA A 24 -5.63 -6.80 1.40
C ALA A 24 -6.65 -6.86 0.24
N LEU A 25 -7.28 -8.02 0.00
CA LEU A 25 -8.31 -8.19 -1.01
C LEU A 25 -9.61 -7.43 -0.68
N TYR A 26 -9.93 -7.22 0.60
CA TYR A 26 -11.08 -6.40 0.99
C TYR A 26 -10.94 -4.93 0.59
N VAL A 27 -9.74 -4.45 0.24
CA VAL A 27 -9.57 -3.13 -0.39
C VAL A 27 -10.36 -3.02 -1.70
N HIS A 28 -10.57 -4.13 -2.41
CA HIS A 28 -11.39 -4.18 -3.63
C HIS A 28 -12.89 -4.36 -3.35
N CYS A 29 -13.33 -4.37 -2.08
CA CYS A 29 -14.73 -4.54 -1.73
C CYS A 29 -15.57 -3.32 -2.13
N VAL A 30 -16.81 -3.55 -2.58
CA VAL A 30 -17.78 -2.48 -2.87
C VAL A 30 -18.29 -1.80 -1.58
N ASP A 31 -18.28 -2.53 -0.47
CA ASP A 31 -18.66 -1.99 0.83
C ASP A 31 -17.54 -1.06 1.32
N ALA A 32 -17.87 0.23 1.44
CA ALA A 32 -16.91 1.27 1.81
C ALA A 32 -16.39 1.10 3.24
N GLU A 33 -17.22 0.61 4.19
CA GLU A 33 -16.79 0.38 5.56
C GLU A 33 -15.76 -0.75 5.63
N ALA A 34 -16.04 -1.87 4.94
CA ALA A 34 -15.11 -3.00 4.87
C ALA A 34 -13.80 -2.60 4.19
N ALA A 35 -13.86 -1.85 3.09
CA ALA A 35 -12.68 -1.37 2.39
C ALA A 35 -11.86 -0.39 3.27
N TRP A 36 -12.51 0.53 3.95
CA TRP A 36 -11.84 1.47 4.86
C TRP A 36 -11.13 0.75 6.00
N LEU A 37 -11.81 -0.20 6.66
CA LEU A 37 -11.22 -1.01 7.73
C LEU A 37 -10.04 -1.85 7.21
N ALA A 38 -10.15 -2.40 6.00
CA ALA A 38 -9.09 -3.17 5.36
C ALA A 38 -7.84 -2.30 5.11
N VAL A 39 -8.01 -1.08 4.57
CA VAL A 39 -6.89 -0.14 4.35
C VAL A 39 -6.24 0.23 5.69
N ARG A 40 -7.03 0.54 6.72
CA ARG A 40 -6.51 0.85 8.06
C ARG A 40 -5.72 -0.30 8.66
N LEU A 41 -6.22 -1.52 8.53
CA LEU A 41 -5.53 -2.71 9.04
C LEU A 41 -4.25 -2.97 8.25
N LEU A 42 -4.30 -2.86 6.91
CA LEU A 42 -3.11 -2.99 6.06
C LEU A 42 -2.04 -1.96 6.43
N ARG A 43 -2.45 -0.70 6.64
CA ARG A 43 -1.56 0.37 7.11
C ARG A 43 -0.96 0.05 8.48
N ALA A 44 -1.75 -0.46 9.41
CA ALA A 44 -1.26 -0.85 10.73
C ALA A 44 -0.24 -1.99 10.63
N LEU A 45 -0.52 -3.04 9.84
CA LEU A 45 0.40 -4.15 9.60
C LEU A 45 1.71 -3.68 8.96
N ALA A 46 1.63 -2.81 7.95
CA ALA A 46 2.78 -2.26 7.26
C ALA A 46 3.74 -1.46 8.18
N ARG A 47 3.26 -1.03 9.35
CA ARG A 47 4.06 -0.30 10.36
C ARG A 47 4.65 -1.19 11.45
N THR A 48 4.25 -2.45 11.53
CA THR A 48 4.79 -3.36 12.56
C THR A 48 6.18 -3.86 12.18
N SER A 49 7.06 -3.98 13.15
CA SER A 49 8.41 -4.52 12.94
C SER A 49 8.41 -5.93 12.38
N THR A 50 7.39 -6.74 12.71
CA THR A 50 7.21 -8.11 12.23
C THR A 50 7.04 -8.15 10.71
N PHE A 51 6.22 -7.25 10.13
CA PHE A 51 5.97 -7.19 8.69
C PHE A 51 6.98 -6.31 7.93
N GLN A 52 7.66 -5.40 8.62
CA GLN A 52 8.76 -4.62 8.06
C GLN A 52 10.06 -5.41 7.94
N ALA A 53 10.21 -6.48 8.72
CA ALA A 53 11.40 -7.33 8.66
C ALA A 53 11.60 -7.85 7.23
N THR A 54 12.85 -7.82 6.79
CA THR A 54 13.25 -8.21 5.44
C THR A 54 13.58 -9.69 5.42
N ASP A 55 12.89 -10.44 4.58
CA ASP A 55 13.19 -11.84 4.32
C ASP A 55 13.55 -12.04 2.85
N ALA A 56 14.35 -13.05 2.55
CA ALA A 56 14.61 -13.45 1.17
C ALA A 56 13.45 -14.34 0.69
N PHE A 57 12.58 -13.78 -0.14
CA PHE A 57 11.49 -14.51 -0.80
C PHE A 57 11.91 -14.93 -2.21
N GLY A 58 11.49 -16.12 -2.62
CA GLY A 58 11.62 -16.59 -3.99
C GLY A 58 12.56 -17.78 -4.20
N PRO A 59 12.52 -18.41 -5.39
CA PRO A 59 13.42 -19.49 -5.75
C PRO A 59 14.87 -19.00 -5.80
N LEU A 60 15.80 -19.89 -5.55
CA LEU A 60 17.24 -19.67 -5.34
C LEU A 60 17.95 -18.73 -6.35
N ARG A 61 17.32 -18.42 -7.49
CA ARG A 61 17.88 -17.58 -8.57
C ARG A 61 17.44 -16.11 -8.55
N ALA A 62 16.38 -15.77 -7.82
CA ALA A 62 15.88 -14.40 -7.71
C ALA A 62 15.59 -14.10 -6.24
N ARG A 63 16.64 -13.95 -5.44
CA ARG A 63 16.51 -13.53 -4.05
C ARG A 63 16.31 -12.03 -4.00
N THR A 64 15.06 -11.62 -4.04
CA THR A 64 14.71 -10.25 -3.73
C THR A 64 14.54 -10.14 -2.22
N SER A 65 15.33 -9.28 -1.63
CA SER A 65 15.14 -8.90 -0.24
C SER A 65 14.03 -7.86 -0.21
N CYS A 66 12.85 -8.24 0.26
CA CYS A 66 11.72 -7.32 0.46
C CYS A 66 11.11 -7.51 1.84
N ASN A 67 10.30 -6.58 2.30
CA ASN A 67 9.64 -6.77 3.57
C ASN A 67 8.61 -7.91 3.49
N ARG A 68 8.29 -8.51 4.64
CA ARG A 68 7.43 -9.70 4.70
C ARG A 68 6.04 -9.44 4.14
N LEU A 69 5.47 -8.27 4.37
CA LEU A 69 4.13 -7.94 3.86
C LEU A 69 4.11 -7.95 2.32
N VAL A 70 5.12 -7.35 1.71
CA VAL A 70 5.29 -7.36 0.25
C VAL A 70 5.45 -8.80 -0.27
N GLY A 71 6.34 -9.58 0.37
CA GLY A 71 6.56 -10.97 -0.02
C GLY A 71 5.28 -11.79 0.02
N LEU A 72 4.45 -11.62 1.06
CA LEU A 72 3.16 -12.31 1.17
C LEU A 72 2.18 -11.91 0.06
N LEU A 73 2.08 -10.63 -0.26
CA LEU A 73 1.17 -10.15 -1.32
C LEU A 73 1.64 -10.60 -2.72
N ASP A 74 2.94 -10.55 -2.97
CA ASP A 74 3.50 -10.90 -4.27
C ASP A 74 3.45 -12.42 -4.53
N MET A 75 3.76 -13.23 -3.52
CA MET A 75 3.73 -14.71 -3.63
C MET A 75 2.35 -15.27 -3.96
N THR A 76 1.28 -14.59 -3.56
CA THR A 76 -0.09 -15.07 -3.81
C THR A 76 -0.62 -14.71 -5.19
N GLY A 77 0.08 -13.84 -5.93
CA GLY A 77 -0.36 -13.35 -7.24
C GLY A 77 -1.57 -12.40 -7.19
N GLU A 78 -2.03 -12.01 -5.99
CA GLU A 78 -3.22 -11.18 -5.80
C GLU A 78 -2.92 -9.68 -5.85
N THR A 79 -1.66 -9.30 -6.04
CA THR A 79 -1.21 -7.90 -6.07
C THR A 79 -2.02 -7.06 -7.06
N SER A 80 -2.29 -7.59 -8.27
CA SER A 80 -3.06 -6.86 -9.30
C SER A 80 -4.49 -6.53 -8.85
N ARG A 81 -5.13 -7.42 -8.08
CA ARG A 81 -6.48 -7.18 -7.53
C ARG A 81 -6.45 -6.12 -6.44
N VAL A 82 -5.46 -6.16 -5.57
CA VAL A 82 -5.28 -5.13 -4.54
C VAL A 82 -5.03 -3.77 -5.19
N VAL A 83 -4.13 -3.70 -6.19
CA VAL A 83 -3.86 -2.47 -6.95
C VAL A 83 -5.13 -1.95 -7.64
N SER A 84 -5.92 -2.83 -8.27
CA SER A 84 -7.19 -2.44 -8.89
C SER A 84 -8.18 -1.87 -7.87
N GLY A 85 -8.24 -2.42 -6.67
CA GLY A 85 -9.08 -1.89 -5.59
C GLY A 85 -8.62 -0.51 -5.11
N VAL A 86 -7.31 -0.34 -4.92
CA VAL A 86 -6.72 0.97 -4.57
C VAL A 86 -7.03 2.00 -5.65
N LEU A 87 -6.85 1.64 -6.93
CA LEU A 87 -7.12 2.50 -8.07
C LEU A 87 -8.59 2.93 -8.11
N ALA A 88 -9.50 1.98 -7.96
CA ALA A 88 -10.95 2.26 -7.97
C ALA A 88 -11.34 3.27 -6.89
N TRP A 89 -10.79 3.16 -5.67
CA TRP A 89 -11.05 4.13 -4.60
C TRP A 89 -10.40 5.48 -4.86
N LEU A 90 -9.19 5.55 -5.41
CA LEU A 90 -8.55 6.82 -5.76
C LEU A 90 -9.27 7.53 -6.92
N GLU A 91 -9.94 6.79 -7.80
CA GLU A 91 -10.74 7.33 -8.90
C GLU A 91 -12.17 7.67 -8.50
N ALA A 92 -12.66 7.17 -7.37
CA ALA A 92 -14.00 7.49 -6.89
C ALA A 92 -14.16 8.98 -6.61
N ASP A 93 -15.35 9.51 -6.87
CA ASP A 93 -15.66 10.89 -6.55
C ASP A 93 -15.77 11.07 -5.04
N SER A 94 -15.08 12.11 -4.56
CA SER A 94 -15.05 12.46 -3.14
C SER A 94 -16.27 13.34 -2.85
N ASP A 95 -17.40 12.71 -2.53
CA ASP A 95 -18.52 13.48 -1.99
C ASP A 95 -18.26 13.62 -0.47
N ASP A 96 -18.04 14.86 -0.03
CA ASP A 96 -17.81 15.21 1.37
C ASP A 96 -19.13 15.18 2.19
N GLY A 97 -20.00 14.23 1.92
CA GLY A 97 -21.16 14.01 2.76
C GLY A 97 -20.71 13.80 4.21
N GLU A 98 -21.24 14.62 5.14
CA GLU A 98 -20.95 14.56 6.59
C GLU A 98 -21.48 13.28 7.25
N ASP A 99 -21.83 12.25 6.48
CA ASP A 99 -22.32 11.00 7.03
C ASP A 99 -21.27 10.30 7.90
N ALA A 100 -21.69 9.82 9.06
CA ALA A 100 -20.85 9.19 10.08
C ALA A 100 -20.15 7.91 9.61
N GLY A 101 -20.51 7.37 8.44
CA GLY A 101 -19.96 6.15 7.85
C GLY A 101 -18.65 6.33 7.09
N ALA A 102 -18.13 5.24 6.54
CA ALA A 102 -17.00 5.28 5.62
C ALA A 102 -17.43 5.91 4.29
N SER A 103 -16.62 6.84 3.79
CA SER A 103 -16.83 7.52 2.51
C SER A 103 -15.60 7.34 1.63
N PRO A 104 -15.71 7.51 0.29
CA PRO A 104 -14.56 7.49 -0.60
C PRO A 104 -13.44 8.42 -0.15
N ALA A 105 -13.76 9.63 0.33
CA ALA A 105 -12.80 10.60 0.84
C ALA A 105 -12.02 10.07 2.06
N LYS A 106 -12.68 9.32 2.97
CA LYS A 106 -12.00 8.69 4.12
C LYS A 106 -11.05 7.59 3.67
N ILE A 107 -11.45 6.77 2.69
CA ILE A 107 -10.61 5.69 2.15
C ILE A 107 -9.42 6.28 1.41
N GLN A 108 -9.63 7.30 0.58
CA GLN A 108 -8.58 8.02 -0.14
C GLN A 108 -7.55 8.60 0.83
N ARG A 109 -8.01 9.22 1.93
CA ARG A 109 -7.14 9.75 2.98
C ARG A 109 -6.28 8.65 3.60
N GLU A 110 -6.87 7.52 4.00
CA GLU A 110 -6.12 6.41 4.59
C GLU A 110 -5.12 5.78 3.61
N LEU A 111 -5.46 5.69 2.31
CA LEU A 111 -4.55 5.22 1.27
C LEU A 111 -3.36 6.17 1.08
N LEU A 112 -3.62 7.47 1.01
CA LEU A 112 -2.55 8.47 0.91
C LEU A 112 -1.67 8.48 2.16
N ASP A 113 -2.26 8.33 3.34
CA ASP A 113 -1.52 8.22 4.60
C ASP A 113 -0.69 6.93 4.68
N LEU A 114 -1.19 5.80 4.13
CA LEU A 114 -0.41 4.58 3.97
C LEU A 114 0.84 4.84 3.11
N PHE A 115 0.68 5.50 1.96
CA PHE A 115 1.82 5.83 1.10
C PHE A 115 2.80 6.78 1.80
N LEU A 116 2.30 7.78 2.50
CA LEU A 116 3.15 8.71 3.27
C LEU A 116 3.96 8.00 4.35
N ASP A 117 3.34 7.08 5.10
CA ASP A 117 4.03 6.30 6.12
C ASP A 117 5.15 5.43 5.51
N GLN A 118 4.87 4.80 4.36
CA GLN A 118 5.78 3.85 3.72
C GLN A 118 6.86 4.51 2.84
N LEU A 119 6.64 5.76 2.41
CA LEU A 119 7.63 6.56 1.69
C LEU A 119 8.39 7.52 2.64
N ALA A 120 8.29 7.32 3.94
CA ALA A 120 9.10 8.06 4.90
C ALA A 120 10.59 7.71 4.72
N PRO A 121 11.51 8.68 4.93
CA PRO A 121 12.95 8.46 4.70
C PRO A 121 13.57 7.33 5.50
N ASP A 122 12.99 7.02 6.65
CA ASP A 122 13.39 5.96 7.59
C ASP A 122 12.62 4.65 7.40
N ALA A 123 11.64 4.62 6.49
CA ALA A 123 10.87 3.41 6.21
C ALA A 123 11.72 2.39 5.44
N PRO A 124 11.70 1.10 5.86
CA PRO A 124 12.41 0.06 5.13
C PRO A 124 11.89 -0.08 3.70
N ALA A 125 12.80 -0.11 2.72
CA ALA A 125 12.48 -0.31 1.31
C ALA A 125 13.13 -1.60 0.79
N PRO A 126 12.52 -2.30 -0.19
CA PRO A 126 11.20 -2.05 -0.76
C PRO A 126 10.05 -2.45 0.19
N ASN A 127 8.95 -1.74 0.13
CA ASN A 127 7.77 -1.95 0.98
C ASN A 127 6.46 -1.91 0.18
N VAL A 128 5.32 -1.96 0.88
CA VAL A 128 4.01 -2.05 0.25
C VAL A 128 3.67 -0.85 -0.64
N ALA A 129 4.18 0.35 -0.35
CA ALA A 129 3.96 1.50 -1.23
C ALA A 129 4.66 1.30 -2.57
N HIS A 130 5.89 0.81 -2.59
CA HIS A 130 6.62 0.50 -3.82
C HIS A 130 5.88 -0.55 -4.66
N LEU A 131 5.37 -1.62 -4.01
CA LEU A 131 4.57 -2.65 -4.66
C LEU A 131 3.30 -2.07 -5.30
N LEU A 132 2.53 -1.27 -4.55
CA LEU A 132 1.26 -0.71 -5.01
C LEU A 132 1.47 0.38 -6.08
N LEU A 133 2.51 1.21 -5.95
CA LEU A 133 2.85 2.23 -6.94
C LEU A 133 3.41 1.64 -8.25
N GLY A 134 3.74 0.36 -8.28
CA GLY A 134 4.13 -0.36 -9.48
C GLY A 134 5.63 -0.43 -9.74
N PHE A 135 6.45 -0.20 -8.72
CA PHE A 135 7.88 -0.41 -8.86
C PHE A 135 8.24 -1.89 -8.91
N ASP A 136 9.07 -2.29 -9.87
CA ASP A 136 9.63 -3.64 -9.92
C ASP A 136 10.73 -3.78 -8.87
N MET A 137 10.45 -4.58 -7.86
CA MET A 137 11.40 -4.83 -6.78
C MET A 137 12.55 -5.76 -7.18
N ASN A 138 12.46 -6.40 -8.35
CA ASN A 138 13.46 -7.32 -8.88
C ASN A 138 14.35 -6.66 -9.94
N ALA A 139 13.95 -5.49 -10.45
CA ALA A 139 14.70 -4.80 -11.49
C ALA A 139 15.95 -4.11 -10.92
N PRO A 140 17.02 -3.96 -11.72
CA PRO A 140 18.15 -3.13 -11.38
C PRO A 140 17.70 -1.67 -11.18
N GLU A 141 18.49 -0.89 -10.45
CA GLU A 141 18.13 0.49 -10.04
C GLU A 141 17.66 1.40 -11.18
N SER A 142 18.14 1.17 -12.39
CA SER A 142 17.78 1.97 -13.57
C SER A 142 16.42 1.66 -14.20
N ASP A 143 15.78 0.57 -13.84
CA ASP A 143 14.62 0.04 -14.57
C ASP A 143 13.47 -0.41 -13.64
N ARG A 144 13.30 0.26 -12.50
CA ARG A 144 12.32 -0.16 -11.48
C ARG A 144 10.88 0.19 -11.81
N LEU A 145 10.62 1.06 -12.76
CA LEU A 145 9.26 1.34 -13.23
C LEU A 145 8.79 0.25 -14.18
N VAL A 146 7.80 -0.51 -13.76
CA VAL A 146 7.17 -1.52 -14.60
C VAL A 146 6.15 -0.87 -15.52
N GLN A 147 6.34 -1.00 -16.83
CA GLN A 147 5.35 -0.58 -17.83
C GLN A 147 4.11 -1.46 -17.75
N GLY A 148 2.93 -0.84 -17.75
CA GLY A 148 1.65 -1.54 -17.77
C GLY A 148 0.62 -1.01 -16.79
N SER A 149 -0.28 -1.87 -16.31
CA SER A 149 -1.40 -1.49 -15.43
C SER A 149 -0.97 -0.88 -14.08
N ARG A 150 0.27 -1.10 -13.67
CA ARG A 150 0.83 -0.55 -12.42
C ARG A 150 1.18 0.93 -12.55
N ASP A 151 1.54 1.42 -13.74
CA ASP A 151 1.74 2.85 -14.01
C ASP A 151 0.45 3.66 -13.81
N ALA A 152 -0.70 2.98 -13.91
CA ALA A 152 -1.98 3.64 -13.76
C ALA A 152 -2.15 4.34 -12.41
N LEU A 153 -1.57 3.81 -11.33
CA LEU A 153 -1.74 4.38 -9.99
C LEU A 153 -0.98 5.71 -9.85
N LEU A 154 0.28 5.78 -10.27
CA LEU A 154 1.02 7.05 -10.31
C LEU A 154 0.35 8.06 -11.23
N HIS A 155 -0.08 7.61 -12.42
CA HIS A 155 -0.81 8.48 -13.36
C HIS A 155 -2.10 9.01 -12.75
N THR A 156 -2.85 8.16 -12.05
CA THR A 156 -4.09 8.56 -11.35
C THR A 156 -3.79 9.60 -10.27
N LEU A 157 -2.74 9.42 -9.46
CA LEU A 157 -2.36 10.42 -8.47
C LEU A 157 -2.03 11.77 -9.12
N VAL A 158 -1.24 11.78 -10.20
CA VAL A 158 -0.91 13.00 -10.95
C VAL A 158 -2.17 13.64 -11.53
N LYS A 159 -3.04 12.85 -12.17
CA LYS A 159 -4.31 13.32 -12.73
C LYS A 159 -5.21 13.95 -11.67
N ARG A 160 -5.27 13.36 -10.48
CA ARG A 160 -6.14 13.84 -9.39
C ARG A 160 -5.69 15.17 -8.77
N VAL A 161 -4.41 15.52 -8.85
CA VAL A 161 -3.90 16.83 -8.38
C VAL A 161 -3.83 17.86 -9.49
N THR A 162 -3.99 17.46 -10.75
CA THR A 162 -3.98 18.38 -11.89
C THR A 162 -5.38 18.97 -12.10
N PRO A 163 -5.53 20.29 -12.24
CA PRO A 163 -6.83 20.91 -12.49
C PRO A 163 -7.47 20.48 -13.84
N PRO A 164 -8.81 20.30 -13.91
CA PRO A 164 -9.76 20.44 -12.81
C PRO A 164 -9.76 19.23 -11.87
N SER A 165 -9.39 19.43 -10.61
CA SER A 165 -9.40 18.38 -9.59
C SER A 165 -10.75 18.36 -8.87
N THR A 166 -11.29 17.15 -8.62
CA THR A 166 -12.49 16.93 -7.80
C THR A 166 -12.14 16.67 -6.33
N TRP A 167 -10.86 16.60 -6.01
CA TRP A 167 -10.40 16.35 -4.65
C TRP A 167 -10.42 17.63 -3.79
N THR A 168 -10.74 17.44 -2.52
CA THR A 168 -10.61 18.51 -1.54
C THR A 168 -9.16 18.99 -1.42
N PRO A 169 -8.92 20.25 -1.03
CA PRO A 169 -7.56 20.76 -0.83
C PRO A 169 -6.71 19.87 0.09
N ALA A 170 -7.33 19.30 1.14
CA ALA A 170 -6.64 18.43 2.10
C ALA A 170 -6.20 17.08 1.48
N LEU A 171 -6.97 16.50 0.56
CA LEU A 171 -6.58 15.30 -0.18
C LEU A 171 -5.50 15.63 -1.22
N ALA A 172 -5.66 16.75 -1.93
CA ALA A 172 -4.67 17.21 -2.91
C ALA A 172 -3.30 17.46 -2.25
N GLU A 173 -3.27 18.12 -1.08
CA GLU A 173 -2.04 18.35 -0.31
C GLU A 173 -1.34 17.03 0.05
N ARG A 174 -2.09 16.02 0.55
CA ARG A 174 -1.52 14.70 0.84
C ARG A 174 -0.97 14.02 -0.40
N CYS A 175 -1.69 14.12 -1.51
CA CYS A 175 -1.24 13.54 -2.78
C CYS A 175 0.06 14.20 -3.27
N TYR A 176 0.16 15.53 -3.22
CA TYR A 176 1.41 16.24 -3.51
C TYR A 176 2.55 15.77 -2.59
N ALA A 177 2.27 15.57 -1.29
CA ALA A 177 3.27 15.06 -0.37
C ALA A 177 3.71 13.63 -0.72
N VAL A 178 2.79 12.75 -1.17
CA VAL A 178 3.13 11.40 -1.66
C VAL A 178 4.02 11.47 -2.89
N LEU A 179 3.63 12.25 -3.90
CA LEU A 179 4.42 12.42 -5.13
C LEU A 179 5.81 13.01 -4.83
N HIS A 180 5.87 14.04 -3.98
CA HIS A 180 7.14 14.63 -3.55
C HIS A 180 8.05 13.61 -2.86
N ARG A 181 7.50 12.81 -1.91
CA ARG A 181 8.29 11.75 -1.25
C ARG A 181 8.74 10.69 -2.23
N ALA A 182 7.88 10.27 -3.17
CA ALA A 182 8.25 9.31 -4.19
C ALA A 182 9.40 9.84 -5.07
N CYS A 183 9.41 11.12 -5.42
CA CYS A 183 10.51 11.72 -6.19
C CYS A 183 11.83 11.82 -5.41
N LEU A 184 11.78 11.94 -4.09
CA LEU A 184 12.98 12.06 -3.25
C LEU A 184 13.47 10.73 -2.67
N HIS A 185 12.63 9.71 -2.67
CA HIS A 185 12.97 8.44 -2.06
C HIS A 185 14.05 7.70 -2.87
N PRO A 186 15.15 7.23 -2.24
CA PRO A 186 16.29 6.63 -2.96
C PRO A 186 15.90 5.42 -3.82
N TYR A 187 14.87 4.69 -3.41
CA TYR A 187 14.40 3.52 -4.15
C TYR A 187 13.59 3.85 -5.41
N THR A 188 12.98 5.04 -5.48
CA THR A 188 12.06 5.44 -6.55
C THR A 188 12.61 6.54 -7.45
N SER A 189 13.68 7.22 -7.01
CA SER A 189 14.28 8.38 -7.71
C SER A 189 15.47 8.02 -8.61
N ALA A 190 15.79 6.73 -8.75
CA ALA A 190 16.93 6.26 -9.55
C ALA A 190 16.62 6.21 -11.04
#